data_9529fefa96970a69d1aaf88b1329be84
#
_entry.id   9529fefa96970a69d1aaf88b1329be84
#
_cell.length_a   1.000
_cell.length_b   1.000
_cell.length_c   1.000
_cell.angle_alpha   90.00
_cell.angle_beta   90.00
_cell.angle_gamma   90.00
#
_symmetry.space_group_name_H-M   'P 1'
#
loop_
_entity.id
_entity.type
_entity.pdbx_description
1 polymer ?
#
loop_
_entity_poly.entity_id
_entity_poly.type
_entity_poly.pdbx_seq_one_letter_code
_entity_poly.pdbx_strand_id
1 'polypeptide(L)'
;GLAMEYVTYDCTTSPHGRACAVATGVKRANPDKIVFTYQGDGDLASIGLAETLSAANRGENFTVIFVNNGIYGMTGGQMAPTTLVGMKATTAPKGRDPKEHGYPMHMCEILNQLTAPYYLERTSCNTPANVAKTKAAIRKAFQNQLDGKGFSMVEIVTSCPTNWGLDPLESLDFLEQNMLKEFPLGVIRDKSK
;
A
#
# COMPACT_ATOMS: atom_id res chain seq x y z
N GLY A 1 8.16 1.26 -10.77
CA GLY A 1 9.14 1.04 -11.78
C GLY A 1 9.61 -0.40 -11.90
N LEU A 2 10.50 -0.87 -11.04
CA LEU A 2 11.19 -2.18 -11.19
C LEU A 2 10.23 -3.39 -11.18
N ALA A 3 9.04 -3.31 -10.59
CA ALA A 3 8.09 -4.42 -10.59
C ALA A 3 7.76 -4.92 -12.01
N MET A 4 7.80 -4.05 -13.01
CA MET A 4 7.54 -4.41 -14.40
C MET A 4 8.55 -5.40 -14.98
N GLU A 5 9.77 -5.46 -14.46
CA GLU A 5 10.82 -6.38 -14.91
C GLU A 5 10.61 -7.82 -14.40
N TYR A 6 9.70 -8.01 -13.43
CA TYR A 6 9.44 -9.31 -12.80
C TYR A 6 8.09 -9.93 -13.18
N VAL A 7 7.34 -9.28 -14.07
CA VAL A 7 6.00 -9.73 -14.47
C VAL A 7 5.91 -9.85 -15.99
N THR A 8 5.07 -10.78 -16.48
CA THR A 8 4.91 -11.10 -17.90
C THR A 8 3.56 -10.65 -18.47
N TYR A 9 2.82 -9.84 -17.74
CA TYR A 9 1.56 -9.25 -18.20
C TYR A 9 1.73 -7.78 -18.58
N ASP A 10 0.73 -7.23 -19.27
CA ASP A 10 0.76 -5.84 -19.73
C ASP A 10 0.91 -4.87 -18.57
N CYS A 11 1.88 -3.98 -18.67
CA CYS A 11 2.17 -2.97 -17.68
C CYS A 11 2.27 -1.59 -18.32
N THR A 12 1.85 -0.57 -17.58
CA THR A 12 2.11 0.82 -17.92
C THR A 12 2.57 1.59 -16.68
N THR A 13 3.47 2.54 -16.88
CA THR A 13 3.82 3.50 -15.84
C THR A 13 2.88 4.68 -15.87
N SER A 14 2.44 5.12 -14.70
CA SER A 14 1.72 6.37 -14.52
C SER A 14 2.63 7.45 -13.95
N PRO A 15 2.33 8.73 -14.11
CA PRO A 15 2.95 9.77 -13.31
C PRO A 15 2.79 9.48 -11.81
N HIS A 16 3.75 9.89 -11.00
CA HIS A 16 3.74 9.65 -9.55
C HIS A 16 2.44 10.17 -8.90
N GLY A 17 1.81 9.33 -8.11
CA GLY A 17 0.53 9.60 -7.46
C GLY A 17 -0.71 9.43 -8.34
N ARG A 18 -0.57 9.11 -9.63
CA ARG A 18 -1.72 9.04 -10.56
C ARG A 18 -2.16 7.62 -10.90
N ALA A 19 -1.59 6.60 -10.25
CA ALA A 19 -1.89 5.20 -10.59
C ALA A 19 -3.38 4.86 -10.44
N CYS A 20 -4.06 5.29 -9.38
CA CYS A 20 -5.49 5.05 -9.21
C CYS A 20 -6.36 5.77 -10.25
N ALA A 21 -5.96 6.96 -10.70
CA ALA A 21 -6.64 7.67 -11.77
C ALA A 21 -6.49 6.96 -13.13
N VAL A 22 -5.25 6.54 -13.46
CA VAL A 22 -4.95 5.77 -14.66
C VAL A 22 -5.70 4.43 -14.64
N ALA A 23 -5.64 3.70 -13.52
CA ALA A 23 -6.35 2.42 -13.35
C ALA A 23 -7.87 2.59 -13.52
N THR A 24 -8.46 3.69 -13.04
CA THR A 24 -9.88 4.02 -13.28
C THR A 24 -10.17 4.09 -14.77
N GLY A 25 -9.38 4.83 -15.54
CA GLY A 25 -9.54 4.95 -16.99
C GLY A 25 -9.36 3.62 -17.71
N VAL A 26 -8.28 2.89 -17.39
CA VAL A 26 -7.99 1.58 -17.98
C VAL A 26 -9.11 0.58 -17.69
N LYS A 27 -9.58 0.50 -16.44
CA LYS A 27 -10.66 -0.43 -16.05
C LYS A 27 -11.99 -0.10 -16.73
N ARG A 28 -12.33 1.17 -16.83
CA ARG A 28 -13.58 1.59 -17.52
C ARG A 28 -13.54 1.33 -19.02
N ALA A 29 -12.37 1.47 -19.64
CA ALA A 29 -12.17 1.15 -21.06
C ALA A 29 -12.11 -0.37 -21.33
N ASN A 30 -11.72 -1.17 -20.30
CA ASN A 30 -11.54 -2.62 -20.41
C ASN A 30 -12.22 -3.31 -19.22
N PRO A 31 -13.55 -3.34 -19.16
CA PRO A 31 -14.29 -3.80 -17.98
C PRO A 31 -14.04 -5.27 -17.63
N ASP A 32 -13.71 -6.11 -18.59
CA ASP A 32 -13.50 -7.55 -18.43
C ASP A 32 -12.06 -7.90 -17.99
N LYS A 33 -11.14 -6.94 -18.02
CA LYS A 33 -9.75 -7.19 -17.65
C LYS A 33 -9.52 -7.01 -16.15
N ILE A 34 -8.61 -7.80 -15.59
CA ILE A 34 -8.08 -7.54 -14.25
C ILE A 34 -7.15 -6.32 -14.36
N VAL A 35 -7.43 -5.30 -13.56
CA VAL A 35 -6.61 -4.09 -13.46
C VAL A 35 -6.19 -3.92 -12.00
N PHE A 36 -4.92 -3.68 -11.77
CA PHE A 36 -4.43 -3.38 -10.44
C PHE A 36 -3.35 -2.30 -10.47
N THR A 37 -3.19 -1.60 -9.36
CA THR A 37 -2.07 -0.69 -9.13
C THR A 37 -1.07 -1.32 -8.16
N TYR A 38 0.20 -0.99 -8.32
CA TYR A 38 1.27 -1.33 -7.39
C TYR A 38 1.97 -0.04 -6.96
N GLN A 39 1.76 0.37 -5.72
CA GLN A 39 2.14 1.70 -5.23
C GLN A 39 2.84 1.62 -3.88
N GLY A 40 3.90 2.42 -3.70
CA GLY A 40 4.50 2.66 -2.39
C GLY A 40 3.70 3.68 -1.57
N ASP A 41 4.07 3.83 -0.31
CA ASP A 41 3.44 4.73 0.66
C ASP A 41 3.57 6.21 0.28
N GLY A 42 4.73 6.62 -0.21
CA GLY A 42 4.90 7.98 -0.72
C GLY A 42 4.08 8.26 -1.97
N ASP A 43 3.85 7.25 -2.81
CA ASP A 43 3.03 7.37 -4.01
C ASP A 43 1.54 7.44 -3.65
N LEU A 44 1.04 6.45 -2.92
CA LEU A 44 -0.39 6.28 -2.63
C LEU A 44 -0.89 7.26 -1.56
N ALA A 45 -0.16 7.40 -0.46
CA ALA A 45 -0.62 8.12 0.73
C ALA A 45 -0.15 9.59 0.80
N SER A 46 0.72 10.01 -0.14
CA SER A 46 1.15 11.42 -0.27
C SER A 46 0.60 12.02 -1.55
N ILE A 47 1.37 11.93 -2.65
CA ILE A 47 1.05 12.59 -3.92
C ILE A 47 -0.26 12.07 -4.52
N GLY A 48 -0.58 10.78 -4.32
CA GLY A 48 -1.77 10.11 -4.85
C GLY A 48 -2.94 9.98 -3.88
N LEU A 49 -2.91 10.67 -2.73
CA LEU A 49 -3.95 10.53 -1.71
C LEU A 49 -5.35 10.87 -2.25
N ALA A 50 -5.48 11.97 -2.97
CA ALA A 50 -6.77 12.41 -3.53
C ALA A 50 -7.32 11.43 -4.57
N GLU A 51 -6.45 10.91 -5.44
CA GLU A 51 -6.80 9.92 -6.46
C GLU A 51 -7.22 8.59 -5.83
N THR A 52 -6.51 8.16 -4.80
CA THR A 52 -6.80 6.92 -4.06
C THR A 52 -8.16 7.04 -3.34
N LEU A 53 -8.37 8.12 -2.59
CA LEU A 53 -9.65 8.38 -1.91
C LEU A 53 -10.81 8.48 -2.91
N SER A 54 -10.62 9.18 -4.03
CA SER A 54 -11.64 9.35 -5.04
C SER A 54 -12.02 8.03 -5.73
N ALA A 55 -11.04 7.19 -6.07
CA ALA A 55 -11.28 5.88 -6.66
C ALA A 55 -11.98 4.94 -5.67
N ALA A 56 -11.52 4.90 -4.42
CA ALA A 56 -12.12 4.10 -3.37
C ALA A 56 -13.56 4.55 -3.07
N ASN A 57 -13.81 5.87 -2.99
CA ASN A 57 -15.14 6.41 -2.73
C ASN A 57 -16.15 6.09 -3.83
N ARG A 58 -15.70 6.05 -5.09
CA ARG A 58 -16.55 5.61 -6.22
C ARG A 58 -16.73 4.09 -6.30
N GLY A 59 -15.98 3.31 -5.51
CA GLY A 59 -16.01 1.84 -5.57
C GLY A 59 -15.50 1.29 -6.90
N GLU A 60 -14.51 1.93 -7.51
CA GLU A 60 -13.94 1.51 -8.79
C GLU A 60 -13.51 0.04 -8.76
N ASN A 61 -13.92 -0.74 -9.77
CA ASN A 61 -13.70 -2.19 -9.78
C ASN A 61 -12.25 -2.57 -10.17
N PHE A 62 -11.28 -2.17 -9.37
CA PHE A 62 -9.89 -2.60 -9.50
C PHE A 62 -9.23 -2.84 -8.13
N THR A 63 -8.06 -3.45 -8.14
CA THR A 63 -7.32 -3.82 -6.93
C THR A 63 -6.13 -2.88 -6.73
N VAL A 64 -5.93 -2.42 -5.50
CA VAL A 64 -4.73 -1.68 -5.10
C VAL A 64 -3.81 -2.59 -4.30
N ILE A 65 -2.57 -2.78 -4.76
CA ILE A 65 -1.49 -3.38 -3.98
C ILE A 65 -0.64 -2.23 -3.45
N PHE A 66 -0.74 -2.03 -2.15
CA PHE A 66 -0.13 -0.92 -1.44
C PHE A 66 1.06 -1.42 -0.61
N VAL A 67 2.27 -1.03 -0.98
CA VAL A 67 3.51 -1.39 -0.29
C VAL A 67 3.85 -0.30 0.71
N ASN A 68 3.77 -0.63 2.00
CA ASN A 68 4.06 0.27 3.10
C ASN A 68 5.39 -0.13 3.77
N ASN A 69 6.43 0.63 3.54
CA ASN A 69 7.73 0.46 4.19
C ASN A 69 8.15 1.67 5.04
N GLY A 70 7.23 2.62 5.26
CA GLY A 70 7.45 3.79 6.09
C GLY A 70 8.45 4.81 5.55
N ILE A 71 8.84 4.75 4.25
CA ILE A 71 9.86 5.65 3.72
C ILE A 71 9.79 5.71 2.18
N TYR A 72 10.22 6.84 1.58
CA TYR A 72 10.47 6.90 0.14
C TYR A 72 11.76 6.15 -0.21
N GLY A 73 11.64 4.87 -0.59
CA GLY A 73 12.78 4.01 -0.82
C GLY A 73 13.62 4.38 -2.05
N MET A 74 12.98 4.68 -3.18
CA MET A 74 13.66 4.89 -4.47
C MET A 74 14.44 6.22 -4.55
N THR A 75 13.99 7.24 -3.85
CA THR A 75 14.52 8.61 -3.97
C THR A 75 15.53 8.98 -2.89
N GLY A 76 15.87 8.05 -2.00
CA GLY A 76 16.93 8.23 -1.02
C GLY A 76 16.47 8.44 0.42
N GLY A 77 15.33 7.87 0.80
CA GLY A 77 14.93 7.75 2.20
C GLY A 77 14.27 8.98 2.81
N GLN A 78 13.47 9.72 2.03
CA GLN A 78 12.65 10.81 2.57
C GLN A 78 11.51 10.26 3.44
N MET A 79 11.04 11.06 4.37
CA MET A 79 9.90 10.73 5.21
C MET A 79 8.63 10.56 4.35
N ALA A 80 7.96 9.44 4.49
CA ALA A 80 6.67 9.15 3.89
C ALA A 80 5.51 9.46 4.88
N PRO A 81 4.26 9.55 4.43
CA PRO A 81 3.12 9.72 5.32
C PRO A 81 3.01 8.64 6.40
N THR A 82 3.49 7.42 6.11
CA THR A 82 3.46 6.25 6.99
C THR A 82 4.70 6.08 7.88
N THR A 83 5.71 6.96 7.77
CA THR A 83 6.91 6.91 8.62
C THR A 83 6.54 6.95 10.10
N LEU A 84 7.13 6.08 10.91
CA LEU A 84 6.84 6.00 12.34
C LEU A 84 7.30 7.23 13.10
N VAL A 85 6.64 7.54 14.22
CA VAL A 85 7.11 8.57 15.16
C VAL A 85 8.52 8.20 15.66
N GLY A 86 9.44 9.16 15.64
CA GLY A 86 10.84 8.95 16.03
C GLY A 86 11.71 8.28 14.95
N MET A 87 11.13 7.71 13.90
CA MET A 87 11.89 7.10 12.81
C MET A 87 12.62 8.15 11.99
N LYS A 88 13.94 7.96 11.81
CA LYS A 88 14.79 8.87 11.04
C LYS A 88 14.57 8.71 9.53
N ALA A 89 14.63 9.82 8.84
CA ALA A 89 14.56 9.90 7.38
C ALA A 89 15.46 11.05 6.91
N THR A 90 15.79 11.11 5.63
CA THR A 90 16.64 12.19 5.09
C THR A 90 16.01 13.58 5.25
N THR A 91 14.68 13.66 5.23
CA THR A 91 13.92 14.89 5.49
C THR A 91 13.49 15.06 6.96
N ALA A 92 13.79 14.09 7.82
CA ALA A 92 13.57 14.14 9.26
C ALA A 92 14.77 13.49 9.99
N PRO A 93 15.96 14.12 9.96
CA PRO A 93 17.21 13.50 10.47
C PRO A 93 17.22 13.28 11.98
N LYS A 94 16.42 14.03 12.73
CA LYS A 94 16.20 13.85 14.18
C LYS A 94 15.11 12.83 14.50
N GLY A 95 14.45 12.27 13.50
CA GLY A 95 13.27 11.43 13.59
C GLY A 95 11.97 12.23 13.38
N ARG A 96 10.89 11.52 13.00
CA ARG A 96 9.57 12.14 12.84
C ARG A 96 9.07 12.69 14.17
N ASP A 97 8.85 13.99 14.24
CA ASP A 97 8.22 14.67 15.38
C ASP A 97 6.74 14.93 15.05
N PRO A 98 5.78 14.41 15.85
CA PRO A 98 4.37 14.64 15.61
C PRO A 98 3.95 16.11 15.60
N LYS A 99 4.67 16.99 16.31
CA LYS A 99 4.38 18.44 16.34
C LYS A 99 4.71 19.14 15.03
N GLU A 100 5.74 18.64 14.32
CA GLU A 100 6.20 19.24 13.06
C GLU A 100 5.63 18.47 11.85
N HIS A 101 5.50 17.14 11.95
CA HIS A 101 5.24 16.25 10.82
C HIS A 101 3.92 15.48 10.91
N GLY A 102 3.17 15.63 12.02
CA GLY A 102 1.97 14.82 12.28
C GLY A 102 2.30 13.35 12.54
N TYR A 103 1.25 12.55 12.66
CA TYR A 103 1.31 11.11 12.94
C TYR A 103 1.34 10.26 11.66
N PRO A 104 1.76 8.97 11.75
CA PRO A 104 1.65 8.03 10.64
C PRO A 104 0.22 7.91 10.11
N MET A 105 0.07 7.87 8.78
CA MET A 105 -1.25 7.71 8.16
C MET A 105 -1.61 6.23 8.00
N HIS A 106 -2.76 5.85 8.53
CA HIS A 106 -3.33 4.50 8.46
C HIS A 106 -4.30 4.38 7.29
N MET A 107 -3.79 4.05 6.11
CA MET A 107 -4.58 4.10 4.87
C MET A 107 -5.76 3.14 4.85
N CYS A 108 -5.61 1.92 5.38
CA CYS A 108 -6.73 0.98 5.49
C CYS A 108 -7.87 1.55 6.36
N GLU A 109 -7.54 2.16 7.50
CA GLU A 109 -8.51 2.75 8.42
C GLU A 109 -9.18 3.99 7.82
N ILE A 110 -8.42 4.83 7.11
CA ILE A 110 -8.97 6.00 6.39
C ILE A 110 -9.97 5.54 5.33
N LEU A 111 -9.59 4.57 4.49
CA LEU A 111 -10.47 4.04 3.45
C LEU A 111 -11.67 3.28 4.04
N ASN A 112 -11.53 2.74 5.26
CA ASN A 112 -12.63 2.07 5.96
C ASN A 112 -13.74 3.04 6.39
N GLN A 113 -13.51 4.34 6.42
CA GLN A 113 -14.56 5.34 6.67
C GLN A 113 -15.46 5.57 5.44
N LEU A 114 -15.01 5.18 4.25
CA LEU A 114 -15.79 5.30 3.02
C LEU A 114 -16.78 4.14 2.90
N THR A 115 -17.94 4.39 2.29
CA THR A 115 -18.99 3.36 2.13
C THR A 115 -18.65 2.33 1.05
N ALA A 116 -18.03 2.76 -0.05
CA ALA A 116 -17.91 1.95 -1.25
C ALA A 116 -16.86 0.82 -1.19
N PRO A 117 -15.67 0.95 -0.56
CA PRO A 117 -14.67 -0.12 -0.56
C PRO A 117 -15.25 -1.46 -0.10
N TYR A 118 -14.95 -2.53 -0.84
CA TYR A 118 -15.48 -3.85 -0.59
C TYR A 118 -14.57 -4.68 0.32
N TYR A 119 -13.25 -4.62 0.06
CA TYR A 119 -12.26 -5.41 0.79
C TYR A 119 -11.01 -4.58 1.08
N LEU A 120 -10.60 -4.58 2.37
CA LEU A 120 -9.39 -3.92 2.86
C LEU A 120 -8.69 -4.87 3.82
N GLU A 121 -7.46 -5.25 3.54
CA GLU A 121 -6.65 -6.12 4.41
C GLU A 121 -5.22 -5.61 4.49
N ARG A 122 -4.66 -5.66 5.70
CA ARG A 122 -3.24 -5.38 5.94
C ARG A 122 -2.51 -6.68 6.21
N THR A 123 -1.44 -6.89 5.45
CA THR A 123 -0.61 -8.09 5.46
C THR A 123 0.87 -7.73 5.60
N SER A 124 1.75 -8.72 5.67
CA SER A 124 3.20 -8.53 5.65
C SER A 124 3.90 -9.67 4.92
N CYS A 125 5.16 -9.47 4.57
CA CYS A 125 6.01 -10.49 3.94
C CYS A 125 7.25 -10.84 4.77
N ASN A 126 7.24 -10.56 6.08
CA ASN A 126 8.37 -10.77 7.00
C ASN A 126 8.62 -12.25 7.36
N THR A 127 7.64 -13.12 7.16
CA THR A 127 7.75 -14.57 7.40
C THR A 127 7.12 -15.39 6.28
N PRO A 128 7.51 -16.66 6.06
CA PRO A 128 6.86 -17.53 5.07
C PRO A 128 5.35 -17.64 5.27
N ALA A 129 4.89 -17.71 6.53
CA ALA A 129 3.47 -17.76 6.85
C ALA A 129 2.74 -16.47 6.43
N ASN A 130 3.32 -15.30 6.67
CA ASN A 130 2.75 -14.02 6.26
C ASN A 130 2.80 -13.84 4.73
N VAL A 131 3.84 -14.34 4.05
CA VAL A 131 3.87 -14.39 2.57
C VAL A 131 2.68 -15.21 2.04
N ALA A 132 2.39 -16.36 2.64
CA ALA A 132 1.24 -17.19 2.23
C ALA A 132 -0.09 -16.44 2.44
N LYS A 133 -0.26 -15.75 3.58
CA LYS A 133 -1.44 -14.90 3.85
C LYS A 133 -1.55 -13.74 2.85
N THR A 134 -0.46 -13.06 2.55
CA THR A 134 -0.43 -11.97 1.55
C THR A 134 -0.85 -12.47 0.17
N LYS A 135 -0.35 -13.63 -0.27
CA LYS A 135 -0.80 -14.26 -1.52
C LYS A 135 -2.30 -14.57 -1.53
N ALA A 136 -2.84 -15.07 -0.41
CA ALA A 136 -4.26 -15.34 -0.27
C ALA A 136 -5.10 -14.05 -0.33
N ALA A 137 -4.67 -13.00 0.36
CA ALA A 137 -5.32 -11.68 0.34
C ALA A 137 -5.36 -11.07 -1.06
N ILE A 138 -4.24 -11.10 -1.80
CA ILE A 138 -4.16 -10.60 -3.17
C ILE A 138 -5.08 -11.42 -4.09
N ARG A 139 -5.07 -12.75 -3.98
CA ARG A 139 -5.97 -13.62 -4.75
C ARG A 139 -7.43 -13.30 -4.48
N LYS A 140 -7.80 -13.07 -3.21
CA LYS A 140 -9.16 -12.69 -2.82
C LYS A 140 -9.55 -11.33 -3.42
N ALA A 141 -8.64 -10.34 -3.37
CA ALA A 141 -8.88 -9.02 -3.97
C ALA A 141 -9.11 -9.11 -5.48
N PHE A 142 -8.36 -9.92 -6.20
CA PHE A 142 -8.57 -10.18 -7.63
C PHE A 142 -9.87 -10.93 -7.90
N GLN A 143 -10.24 -11.90 -7.06
CA GLN A 143 -11.52 -12.59 -7.19
C GLN A 143 -12.68 -11.63 -6.99
N ASN A 144 -12.62 -10.77 -5.97
CA ASN A 144 -13.62 -9.71 -5.77
C ASN A 144 -13.78 -8.80 -7.00
N GLN A 145 -12.68 -8.49 -7.67
CA GLN A 145 -12.70 -7.70 -8.90
C GLN A 145 -13.37 -8.46 -10.05
N LEU A 146 -13.07 -9.76 -10.23
CA LEU A 146 -13.71 -10.61 -11.22
C LEU A 146 -15.23 -10.75 -10.98
N ASP A 147 -15.60 -10.81 -9.71
CA ASP A 147 -17.01 -10.88 -9.28
C ASP A 147 -17.74 -9.51 -9.34
N GLY A 148 -17.08 -8.45 -9.81
CA GLY A 148 -17.67 -7.10 -9.92
C GLY A 148 -17.98 -6.44 -8.58
N LYS A 149 -17.29 -6.82 -7.49
CA LYS A 149 -17.57 -6.34 -6.12
C LYS A 149 -17.06 -4.92 -5.83
N GLY A 150 -16.23 -4.36 -6.72
CA GLY A 150 -15.69 -3.02 -6.60
C GLY A 150 -14.31 -2.97 -5.98
N PHE A 151 -14.00 -1.84 -5.31
CA PHE A 151 -12.67 -1.50 -4.84
C PHE A 151 -12.15 -2.44 -3.76
N SER A 152 -10.95 -2.96 -3.98
CA SER A 152 -10.22 -3.77 -2.99
C SER A 152 -8.79 -3.22 -2.81
N MET A 153 -8.28 -3.20 -1.58
CA MET A 153 -6.90 -2.85 -1.30
C MET A 153 -6.26 -3.87 -0.37
N VAL A 154 -5.05 -4.29 -0.72
CA VAL A 154 -4.17 -5.09 0.14
C VAL A 154 -2.94 -4.23 0.47
N GLU A 155 -2.85 -3.80 1.73
CA GLU A 155 -1.67 -3.14 2.27
C GLU A 155 -0.65 -4.21 2.70
N ILE A 156 0.59 -4.08 2.23
CA ILE A 156 1.69 -4.98 2.54
C ILE A 156 2.74 -4.21 3.32
N VAL A 157 2.78 -4.39 4.63
CA VAL A 157 3.83 -3.82 5.47
C VAL A 157 5.12 -4.61 5.23
N THR A 158 6.18 -3.92 4.82
CA THR A 158 7.43 -4.54 4.40
C THR A 158 8.65 -3.73 4.85
N SER A 159 9.83 -4.32 4.77
CA SER A 159 11.08 -3.68 5.15
C SER A 159 11.69 -2.85 4.01
N CYS A 160 12.54 -1.89 4.39
CA CYS A 160 13.44 -1.17 3.50
C CYS A 160 14.84 -1.09 4.11
N PRO A 161 15.63 -2.18 4.11
CA PRO A 161 16.90 -2.26 4.82
C PRO A 161 17.83 -1.08 4.50
N THR A 162 18.01 -0.79 3.21
CA THR A 162 18.91 0.28 2.73
C THR A 162 18.59 1.64 3.33
N ASN A 163 17.32 2.06 3.31
CA ASN A 163 16.95 3.39 3.81
C ASN A 163 16.67 3.43 5.33
N TRP A 164 16.49 2.27 5.94
CA TRP A 164 16.45 2.16 7.41
C TRP A 164 17.86 2.11 8.01
N GLY A 165 18.90 1.85 7.18
CA GLY A 165 20.29 1.71 7.62
C GLY A 165 20.52 0.43 8.44
N LEU A 166 19.76 -0.62 8.15
CA LEU A 166 19.79 -1.91 8.82
C LEU A 166 20.23 -3.00 7.85
N ASP A 167 20.79 -4.10 8.37
CA ASP A 167 20.96 -5.28 7.55
C ASP A 167 19.60 -5.97 7.26
N PRO A 168 19.54 -6.90 6.28
CA PRO A 168 18.29 -7.54 5.92
C PRO A 168 17.59 -8.28 7.07
N LEU A 169 18.31 -8.93 7.98
CA LEU A 169 17.72 -9.65 9.13
C LEU A 169 17.25 -8.67 10.20
N GLU A 170 18.10 -7.71 10.59
CA GLU A 170 17.73 -6.64 11.51
C GLU A 170 16.49 -5.87 11.03
N SER A 171 16.35 -5.68 9.71
CA SER A 171 15.18 -5.00 9.15
C SER A 171 13.88 -5.81 9.30
N LEU A 172 13.95 -7.14 9.32
CA LEU A 172 12.79 -7.98 9.62
C LEU A 172 12.40 -7.90 11.10
N ASP A 173 13.38 -7.86 11.99
CA ASP A 173 13.16 -7.67 13.43
C ASP A 173 12.55 -6.28 13.71
N PHE A 174 13.10 -5.24 13.09
CA PHE A 174 12.54 -3.89 13.20
C PHE A 174 11.10 -3.82 12.69
N LEU A 175 10.81 -4.47 11.57
CA LEU A 175 9.46 -4.56 11.01
C LEU A 175 8.51 -5.20 12.03
N GLU A 176 8.86 -6.36 12.58
CA GLU A 176 8.04 -7.07 13.57
C GLU A 176 7.84 -6.25 14.86
N GLN A 177 8.91 -5.65 15.38
CA GLN A 177 8.88 -4.98 16.67
C GLN A 177 8.31 -3.56 16.64
N ASN A 178 8.33 -2.89 15.49
CA ASN A 178 7.94 -1.48 15.36
C ASN A 178 6.82 -1.28 14.35
N MET A 179 7.05 -1.67 13.07
CA MET A 179 6.06 -1.41 12.01
C MET A 179 4.74 -2.13 12.25
N LEU A 180 4.78 -3.42 12.67
CA LEU A 180 3.57 -4.19 12.91
C LEU A 180 2.81 -3.80 14.20
N LYS A 181 3.45 -3.06 15.11
CA LYS A 181 2.76 -2.45 16.26
C LYS A 181 1.95 -1.23 15.83
N GLU A 182 2.52 -0.39 14.96
CA GLU A 182 1.83 0.78 14.42
C GLU A 182 0.77 0.37 13.39
N PHE A 183 1.08 -0.63 12.57
CA PHE A 183 0.22 -1.13 11.49
C PHE A 183 -0.17 -2.60 11.75
N PRO A 184 -1.12 -2.88 12.67
CA PRO A 184 -1.52 -4.25 13.00
C PRO A 184 -2.09 -4.98 11.79
N LEU A 185 -1.67 -6.26 11.61
CA LEU A 185 -2.13 -7.10 10.50
C LEU A 185 -3.57 -7.56 10.71
N GLY A 186 -4.30 -7.71 9.61
CA GLY A 186 -5.64 -8.28 9.63
C GLY A 186 -6.57 -7.74 8.55
N VAL A 187 -7.76 -8.30 8.53
CA VAL A 187 -8.85 -7.84 7.67
C VAL A 187 -9.54 -6.67 8.35
N ILE A 188 -9.50 -5.49 7.72
CA ILE A 188 -10.11 -4.26 8.21
C ILE A 188 -11.56 -4.16 7.70
N ARG A 189 -11.79 -4.60 6.47
CA ARG A 189 -13.13 -4.68 5.86
C ARG A 189 -13.25 -5.89 4.95
N ASP A 190 -14.36 -6.57 5.05
CA ASP A 190 -14.74 -7.67 4.16
C ASP A 190 -16.27 -7.74 4.05
N LYS A 191 -16.83 -7.23 2.96
CA LYS A 191 -18.28 -7.26 2.73
C LYS A 191 -18.81 -8.62 2.24
N SER A 192 -17.97 -9.64 2.14
CA SER A 192 -18.41 -11.00 1.86
C SER A 192 -18.87 -11.77 3.10
N LYS A 193 -18.65 -11.18 4.28
CA LYS A 193 -19.03 -11.75 5.58
C LYS A 193 -20.29 -11.12 6.15
#